data_ced331601d5caa3adb62c9d2279037d4
#
_entry.id   ced331601d5caa3adb62c9d2279037d4
#
_cell.length_a   1.000
_cell.length_b   1.000
_cell.length_c   1.000
_cell.angle_alpha   90.00
_cell.angle_beta   90.00
_cell.angle_gamma   90.00
#
_symmetry.space_group_name_H-M   'P 1'
#
loop_
_entity.id
_entity.type
_entity.pdbx_description
1 polymer ?
#
loop_
_entity_poly.entity_id
_entity_poly.type
_entity_poly.pdbx_seq_one_letter_code
_entity_poly.pdbx_strand_id
1 'polypeptide(L)'
;NLIKNIFKKCISVELDNFPKISYWEAIENYGSDKPDTRFDMKIFDCTESSKGKGFKILDDSEYVCGITVNSAEPLSRKQIDQYTDWVKQPQIGAKGLIWIKHNNDGSFKSSIDKFYNHDDLLKIVGNFSEDSTTFLISGNKMKSLTQLGQLRLKIADDLKLIDPKKFCPLWVNDFPLFDWDEDDKKYHSIHHPFTSPKDKNIHDIKEPSNVVADAYDLVINGNEIGGGSIRIHNRDLQNQIFSILGFS
;
A
#
# COMPACT_ATOMS: atom_id res chain seq x y z
N ASN A 1 2.16 26.05 6.05
CA ASN A 1 2.83 27.28 5.59
C ASN A 1 4.38 27.19 5.56
N LEU A 2 5.05 26.55 6.56
CA LEU A 2 6.51 26.42 6.58
C LEU A 2 7.05 25.70 5.34
N ILE A 3 6.58 24.49 5.06
CA ILE A 3 7.04 23.66 3.93
C ILE A 3 6.79 24.37 2.60
N LYS A 4 5.60 24.95 2.38
CA LYS A 4 5.31 25.75 1.19
C LYS A 4 6.33 26.89 0.99
N ASN A 5 6.68 27.58 2.07
CA ASN A 5 7.67 28.66 2.00
C ASN A 5 9.08 28.16 1.71
N ILE A 6 9.49 27.01 2.27
CA ILE A 6 10.79 26.40 1.99
C ILE A 6 10.87 26.04 0.51
N PHE A 7 9.90 25.29 -0.03
CA PHE A 7 9.87 24.89 -1.44
C PHE A 7 9.88 26.11 -2.38
N LYS A 8 9.04 27.11 -2.09
CA LYS A 8 8.99 28.34 -2.89
C LYS A 8 10.32 29.10 -2.88
N LYS A 9 10.97 29.25 -1.71
CA LYS A 9 12.21 30.06 -1.58
C LYS A 9 13.45 29.31 -2.05
N CYS A 10 13.53 28.00 -1.83
CA CYS A 10 14.75 27.23 -2.10
C CYS A 10 14.82 26.67 -3.52
N ILE A 11 13.68 26.26 -4.06
CA ILE A 11 13.64 25.58 -5.37
C ILE A 11 12.58 26.17 -6.33
N SER A 12 11.95 27.29 -5.96
CA SER A 12 10.94 28.01 -6.77
C SER A 12 9.73 27.15 -7.14
N VAL A 13 9.35 26.21 -6.27
CA VAL A 13 8.18 25.34 -6.45
C VAL A 13 7.06 25.81 -5.53
N GLU A 14 5.88 26.02 -6.10
CA GLU A 14 4.67 26.27 -5.34
C GLU A 14 3.94 24.95 -5.09
N LEU A 15 3.80 24.59 -3.81
CA LEU A 15 3.05 23.41 -3.40
C LEU A 15 1.58 23.78 -3.19
N ASP A 16 0.69 23.00 -3.80
CA ASP A 16 -0.75 23.17 -3.68
C ASP A 16 -1.29 22.68 -2.33
N ASN A 17 -2.36 21.92 -2.38
CA ASN A 17 -2.99 21.33 -1.19
C ASN A 17 -2.18 20.16 -0.65
N PHE A 18 -2.29 19.96 0.65
CA PHE A 18 -1.74 18.81 1.37
C PHE A 18 -2.93 17.95 1.82
N PRO A 19 -3.43 17.04 0.98
CA PRO A 19 -4.50 16.13 1.39
C PRO A 19 -4.07 15.29 2.58
N LYS A 20 -5.05 14.81 3.34
CA LYS A 20 -4.83 13.89 4.45
C LYS A 20 -5.42 12.54 4.08
N ILE A 21 -4.67 11.49 4.33
CA ILE A 21 -5.13 10.11 4.23
C ILE A 21 -4.76 9.38 5.52
N SER A 22 -5.52 8.35 5.87
CA SER A 22 -5.16 7.49 6.99
C SER A 22 -4.03 6.53 6.59
N TYR A 23 -3.35 5.98 7.60
CA TYR A 23 -2.35 4.92 7.41
C TYR A 23 -2.93 3.76 6.59
N TRP A 24 -4.13 3.29 6.93
CA TRP A 24 -4.75 2.18 6.22
C TRP A 24 -5.13 2.53 4.79
N GLU A 25 -5.60 3.75 4.51
CA GLU A 25 -5.80 4.21 3.12
C GLU A 25 -4.50 4.24 2.33
N ALA A 26 -3.39 4.62 2.95
CA ALA A 26 -2.07 4.61 2.32
C ALA A 26 -1.63 3.18 1.99
N ILE A 27 -1.74 2.26 2.97
CA ILE A 27 -1.38 0.85 2.80
C ILE A 27 -2.28 0.15 1.77
N GLU A 28 -3.60 0.32 1.87
CA GLU A 28 -4.56 -0.39 1.01
C GLU A 28 -4.53 0.11 -0.43
N ASN A 29 -4.35 1.42 -0.66
CA ASN A 29 -4.33 1.98 -2.02
C ASN A 29 -2.94 1.95 -2.68
N TYR A 30 -1.85 1.94 -1.90
CA TYR A 30 -0.51 2.15 -2.45
C TYR A 30 0.54 1.14 -1.97
N GLY A 31 0.21 0.30 -0.98
CA GLY A 31 1.11 -0.70 -0.39
C GLY A 31 2.27 -0.10 0.41
N SER A 32 2.12 1.14 0.88
CA SER A 32 3.15 1.86 1.63
C SER A 32 2.52 2.97 2.47
N ASP A 33 3.09 3.22 3.66
CA ASP A 33 2.81 4.39 4.49
C ASP A 33 3.40 5.71 3.93
N LYS A 34 4.25 5.60 2.90
CA LYS A 34 4.89 6.71 2.19
C LYS A 34 4.55 6.67 0.71
N PRO A 35 3.27 6.89 0.33
CA PRO A 35 2.83 6.69 -1.04
C PRO A 35 3.36 7.75 -2.00
N ASP A 36 3.77 7.33 -3.19
CA ASP A 36 3.98 8.23 -4.33
C ASP A 36 2.66 8.37 -5.09
N THR A 37 2.08 9.55 -5.04
CA THR A 37 0.78 9.86 -5.67
C THR A 37 0.91 10.67 -6.95
N ARG A 38 2.11 10.75 -7.55
CA ARG A 38 2.34 11.47 -8.81
C ARG A 38 1.69 10.79 -10.01
N PHE A 39 1.36 9.53 -9.91
CA PHE A 39 0.72 8.74 -10.96
C PHE A 39 -0.44 7.93 -10.39
N ASP A 40 -1.43 7.67 -11.24
CA ASP A 40 -2.55 6.80 -10.92
C ASP A 40 -2.11 5.34 -11.10
N MET A 41 -2.51 4.46 -10.27
CA MET A 41 -2.36 3.01 -10.26
C MET A 41 -2.61 2.53 -8.83
N LYS A 42 -3.84 2.67 -8.35
CA LYS A 42 -4.17 2.24 -7.00
C LYS A 42 -4.29 0.73 -6.94
N ILE A 43 -3.94 0.17 -5.79
CA ILE A 43 -4.21 -1.22 -5.44
C ILE A 43 -5.71 -1.36 -5.16
N PHE A 44 -6.29 -2.47 -5.56
CA PHE A 44 -7.67 -2.84 -5.25
C PHE A 44 -7.75 -4.26 -4.71
N ASP A 45 -8.73 -4.49 -3.84
CA ASP A 45 -9.05 -5.83 -3.31
C ASP A 45 -9.93 -6.57 -4.32
N CYS A 46 -9.54 -7.78 -4.69
CA CYS A 46 -10.32 -8.66 -5.54
C CYS A 46 -10.48 -10.08 -4.93
N THR A 47 -10.35 -10.19 -3.60
CA THR A 47 -10.41 -11.46 -2.88
C THR A 47 -11.69 -12.22 -3.19
N GLU A 48 -12.85 -11.60 -3.03
CA GLU A 48 -14.14 -12.26 -3.24
C GLU A 48 -14.39 -12.61 -4.72
N SER A 49 -14.02 -11.71 -5.64
CA SER A 49 -14.24 -11.94 -7.07
C SER A 49 -13.30 -12.99 -7.68
N SER A 50 -12.19 -13.28 -7.02
CA SER A 50 -11.16 -14.21 -7.51
C SER A 50 -11.27 -15.63 -6.96
N LYS A 51 -12.09 -15.89 -5.94
CA LYS A 51 -12.22 -17.21 -5.30
C LYS A 51 -13.30 -18.10 -5.92
N GLY A 52 -13.24 -19.40 -5.60
CA GLY A 52 -14.27 -20.39 -5.95
C GLY A 52 -14.22 -20.87 -7.41
N LYS A 53 -13.06 -20.77 -8.07
CA LYS A 53 -12.88 -21.16 -9.47
C LYS A 53 -12.02 -22.42 -9.66
N GLY A 54 -11.59 -23.06 -8.58
CA GLY A 54 -10.74 -24.25 -8.60
C GLY A 54 -9.26 -23.96 -8.81
N PHE A 55 -8.85 -22.70 -8.78
CA PHE A 55 -7.45 -22.32 -8.80
C PHE A 55 -6.95 -22.12 -7.36
N LYS A 56 -6.39 -23.20 -6.80
CA LYS A 56 -6.01 -23.28 -5.37
C LYS A 56 -5.19 -22.10 -4.86
N ILE A 57 -4.31 -21.52 -5.69
CA ILE A 57 -3.48 -20.38 -5.27
C ILE A 57 -4.33 -19.18 -4.85
N LEU A 58 -5.45 -18.95 -5.52
CA LEU A 58 -6.38 -17.87 -5.16
C LEU A 58 -7.44 -18.35 -4.16
N ASP A 59 -7.97 -19.57 -4.34
CA ASP A 59 -9.02 -20.13 -3.51
C ASP A 59 -8.59 -20.26 -2.03
N ASP A 60 -7.34 -20.69 -1.80
CA ASP A 60 -6.79 -20.93 -0.46
C ASP A 60 -6.10 -19.67 0.14
N SER A 61 -6.02 -18.57 -0.59
CA SER A 61 -5.35 -17.35 -0.11
C SER A 61 -6.23 -16.58 0.88
N GLU A 62 -5.60 -16.00 1.90
CA GLU A 62 -6.23 -15.05 2.82
C GLU A 62 -6.74 -13.82 2.07
N TYR A 63 -5.89 -13.26 1.21
CA TYR A 63 -6.10 -12.00 0.52
C TYR A 63 -5.61 -12.04 -0.91
N VAL A 64 -6.34 -11.40 -1.83
CA VAL A 64 -5.96 -11.23 -3.23
C VAL A 64 -6.14 -9.77 -3.61
N CYS A 65 -5.07 -9.15 -4.08
CA CYS A 65 -5.11 -7.75 -4.51
C CYS A 65 -4.47 -7.56 -5.88
N GLY A 66 -4.84 -6.48 -6.53
CA GLY A 66 -4.42 -6.17 -7.88
C GLY A 66 -4.06 -4.72 -8.12
N ILE A 67 -3.28 -4.49 -9.18
CA ILE A 67 -3.08 -3.18 -9.81
C ILE A 67 -3.37 -3.31 -11.29
N THR A 68 -3.95 -2.25 -11.89
CA THR A 68 -4.14 -2.19 -13.34
C THR A 68 -3.25 -1.13 -13.95
N VAL A 69 -2.51 -1.53 -14.94
CA VAL A 69 -1.61 -0.68 -15.72
C VAL A 69 -2.33 -0.24 -16.99
N ASN A 70 -2.61 1.05 -17.08
CA ASN A 70 -3.09 1.71 -18.29
C ASN A 70 -1.89 2.41 -18.91
N SER A 71 -1.41 1.93 -20.04
CA SER A 71 -0.29 2.52 -20.77
C SER A 71 -0.68 2.81 -22.21
N ALA A 72 -0.02 3.81 -22.83
CA ALA A 72 -0.29 4.17 -24.21
C ALA A 72 -0.06 3.00 -25.20
N GLU A 73 0.82 2.07 -24.81
CA GLU A 73 1.06 0.82 -25.56
C GLU A 73 0.84 -0.37 -24.61
N PRO A 74 0.12 -1.43 -25.03
CA PRO A 74 -0.07 -2.62 -24.24
C PRO A 74 1.25 -3.28 -23.84
N LEU A 75 1.35 -3.76 -22.60
CA LEU A 75 2.55 -4.44 -22.14
C LEU A 75 2.86 -5.68 -23.01
N SER A 76 4.10 -5.77 -23.46
CA SER A 76 4.59 -6.93 -24.19
C SER A 76 4.73 -8.16 -23.26
N ARG A 77 4.71 -9.35 -23.83
CA ARG A 77 4.94 -10.59 -23.08
C ARG A 77 6.28 -10.57 -22.32
N LYS A 78 7.32 -10.04 -22.93
CA LYS A 78 8.64 -9.90 -22.32
C LYS A 78 8.62 -9.04 -21.06
N GLN A 79 7.90 -7.91 -21.08
CA GLN A 79 7.74 -7.04 -19.89
C GLN A 79 6.98 -7.76 -18.78
N ILE A 80 5.89 -8.46 -19.12
CA ILE A 80 5.10 -9.23 -18.14
C ILE A 80 5.98 -10.31 -17.48
N ASP A 81 6.77 -11.04 -18.27
CA ASP A 81 7.69 -12.06 -17.76
C ASP A 81 8.78 -11.43 -16.88
N GLN A 82 9.33 -10.27 -17.24
CA GLN A 82 10.28 -9.52 -16.43
C GLN A 82 9.69 -9.11 -15.07
N TYR A 83 8.46 -8.61 -15.01
CA TYR A 83 7.80 -8.28 -13.74
C TYR A 83 7.51 -9.53 -12.90
N THR A 84 7.14 -10.63 -13.56
CA THR A 84 6.92 -11.93 -12.89
C THR A 84 8.19 -12.45 -12.23
N ASP A 85 9.34 -12.31 -12.87
CA ASP A 85 10.62 -12.70 -12.29
C ASP A 85 11.11 -11.71 -11.24
N TRP A 86 10.84 -10.42 -11.44
CA TRP A 86 11.21 -9.38 -10.49
C TRP A 86 10.51 -9.53 -9.14
N VAL A 87 9.21 -9.82 -9.11
CA VAL A 87 8.48 -9.98 -7.84
C VAL A 87 8.92 -11.21 -7.04
N LYS A 88 9.52 -12.21 -7.69
CA LYS A 88 10.06 -13.42 -7.05
C LYS A 88 11.43 -13.21 -6.41
N GLN A 89 12.10 -12.09 -6.68
CA GLN A 89 13.39 -11.81 -6.09
C GLN A 89 13.28 -11.77 -4.56
N PRO A 90 14.32 -12.20 -3.81
CA PRO A 90 14.25 -12.34 -2.35
C PRO A 90 13.83 -11.07 -1.61
N GLN A 91 14.21 -9.89 -2.12
CA GLN A 91 13.88 -8.60 -1.53
C GLN A 91 12.38 -8.25 -1.67
N ILE A 92 11.66 -8.84 -2.64
CA ILE A 92 10.21 -8.65 -2.83
C ILE A 92 9.47 -9.84 -2.21
N GLY A 93 9.92 -11.06 -2.49
CA GLY A 93 9.50 -12.30 -1.87
C GLY A 93 8.09 -12.76 -2.25
N ALA A 94 7.53 -12.31 -3.38
CA ALA A 94 6.26 -12.83 -3.86
C ALA A 94 6.45 -14.24 -4.44
N LYS A 95 5.48 -15.12 -4.20
CA LYS A 95 5.50 -16.50 -4.72
C LYS A 95 5.26 -16.56 -6.24
N GLY A 96 4.61 -15.55 -6.80
CA GLY A 96 4.30 -15.44 -8.21
C GLY A 96 3.53 -14.17 -8.53
N LEU A 97 3.30 -13.94 -9.81
CA LEU A 97 2.50 -12.83 -10.32
C LEU A 97 1.49 -13.37 -11.31
N ILE A 98 0.22 -13.16 -11.04
CA ILE A 98 -0.85 -13.44 -12.00
C ILE A 98 -1.03 -12.20 -12.84
N TRP A 99 -1.25 -12.38 -14.13
CA TRP A 99 -1.52 -11.29 -15.05
C TRP A 99 -2.79 -11.57 -15.88
N ILE A 100 -3.54 -10.52 -16.14
CA ILE A 100 -4.74 -10.50 -16.96
C ILE A 100 -4.61 -9.32 -17.91
N LYS A 101 -4.57 -9.60 -19.21
CA LYS A 101 -4.54 -8.57 -20.26
C LYS A 101 -5.94 -8.40 -20.81
N HIS A 102 -6.45 -7.17 -20.82
CA HIS A 102 -7.70 -6.75 -21.44
C HIS A 102 -7.36 -6.11 -22.79
N ASN A 103 -7.71 -6.78 -23.88
CA ASN A 103 -7.39 -6.31 -25.23
C ASN A 103 -8.42 -5.30 -25.73
N ASN A 104 -8.07 -4.53 -26.78
CA ASN A 104 -8.93 -3.50 -27.37
C ASN A 104 -10.20 -4.04 -28.09
N ASP A 105 -10.26 -5.35 -28.33
CA ASP A 105 -11.46 -6.04 -28.84
C ASP A 105 -12.38 -6.55 -27.73
N GLY A 106 -12.11 -6.17 -26.47
CA GLY A 106 -12.84 -6.63 -25.29
C GLY A 106 -12.48 -8.04 -24.82
N SER A 107 -11.59 -8.74 -25.52
CA SER A 107 -11.16 -10.08 -25.11
C SER A 107 -10.14 -10.04 -23.99
N PHE A 108 -10.09 -11.11 -23.18
CA PHE A 108 -9.08 -11.30 -22.15
C PHE A 108 -8.08 -12.39 -22.55
N LYS A 109 -6.83 -12.18 -22.12
CA LYS A 109 -5.78 -13.20 -22.11
C LYS A 109 -5.11 -13.16 -20.75
N SER A 110 -4.95 -14.31 -20.09
CA SER A 110 -4.40 -14.34 -18.75
C SER A 110 -3.46 -15.53 -18.50
N SER A 111 -2.78 -15.52 -17.36
CA SER A 111 -2.03 -16.67 -16.87
C SER A 111 -2.93 -17.74 -16.24
N ILE A 112 -4.23 -17.46 -16.08
CA ILE A 112 -5.23 -18.29 -15.40
C ILE A 112 -6.41 -18.68 -16.29
N ASP A 113 -6.31 -18.54 -17.61
CA ASP A 113 -7.37 -18.82 -18.59
C ASP A 113 -8.00 -20.22 -18.44
N LYS A 114 -7.26 -21.20 -17.87
CA LYS A 114 -7.75 -22.55 -17.65
C LYS A 114 -8.85 -22.65 -16.58
N PHE A 115 -8.93 -21.67 -15.70
CA PHE A 115 -9.81 -21.68 -14.52
C PHE A 115 -10.89 -20.60 -14.58
N TYR A 116 -10.64 -19.52 -15.33
CA TYR A 116 -11.48 -18.32 -15.35
C TYR A 116 -11.99 -18.06 -16.76
N ASN A 117 -13.30 -17.91 -16.87
CA ASN A 117 -13.94 -17.48 -18.12
C ASN A 117 -13.94 -15.94 -18.24
N HIS A 118 -14.44 -15.41 -19.35
CA HIS A 118 -14.52 -13.97 -19.63
C HIS A 118 -15.20 -13.19 -18.50
N ASP A 119 -16.36 -13.65 -18.04
CA ASP A 119 -17.16 -12.95 -17.01
C ASP A 119 -16.46 -12.96 -15.65
N ASP A 120 -15.72 -14.02 -15.34
CA ASP A 120 -14.94 -14.11 -14.12
C ASP A 120 -13.79 -13.10 -14.15
N LEU A 121 -13.06 -13.01 -15.27
CA LEU A 121 -11.97 -12.05 -15.43
C LEU A 121 -12.48 -10.61 -15.42
N LEU A 122 -13.63 -10.34 -16.03
CA LEU A 122 -14.27 -9.04 -15.99
C LEU A 122 -14.63 -8.60 -14.56
N LYS A 123 -15.10 -9.52 -13.72
CA LYS A 123 -15.39 -9.23 -12.30
C LYS A 123 -14.14 -8.91 -11.50
N ILE A 124 -13.01 -9.54 -11.82
CA ILE A 124 -11.73 -9.27 -11.17
C ILE A 124 -11.17 -7.91 -11.61
N VAL A 125 -11.12 -7.67 -12.92
CA VAL A 125 -10.56 -6.45 -13.50
C VAL A 125 -11.44 -5.23 -13.25
N GLY A 126 -12.77 -5.41 -13.18
CA GLY A 126 -13.73 -4.33 -13.03
C GLY A 126 -13.86 -3.46 -14.29
N ASN A 127 -14.16 -2.18 -14.09
CA ASN A 127 -14.41 -1.22 -15.19
C ASN A 127 -13.13 -0.53 -15.69
N PHE A 128 -12.01 -1.23 -15.74
CA PHE A 128 -10.79 -0.67 -16.32
C PHE A 128 -10.87 -0.64 -17.86
N SER A 129 -10.13 0.30 -18.44
CA SER A 129 -10.10 0.50 -19.89
C SER A 129 -9.56 -0.72 -20.65
N GLU A 130 -10.01 -0.88 -21.88
CA GLU A 130 -9.37 -1.77 -22.86
C GLU A 130 -7.88 -1.38 -23.01
N ASP A 131 -7.08 -2.32 -23.53
CA ASP A 131 -5.62 -2.20 -23.63
C ASP A 131 -4.88 -2.05 -22.30
N SER A 132 -5.48 -2.54 -21.23
CA SER A 132 -4.87 -2.57 -19.90
C SER A 132 -4.29 -3.95 -19.53
N THR A 133 -3.39 -3.95 -18.56
CA THR A 133 -2.86 -5.17 -17.96
C THR A 133 -3.02 -5.12 -16.45
N THR A 134 -3.74 -6.06 -15.88
CA THR A 134 -3.91 -6.22 -14.44
C THR A 134 -2.95 -7.26 -13.90
N PHE A 135 -2.27 -6.93 -12.80
CA PHE A 135 -1.42 -7.83 -12.05
C PHE A 135 -2.03 -8.13 -10.70
N LEU A 136 -2.01 -9.41 -10.30
CA LEU A 136 -2.54 -9.85 -9.01
C LEU A 136 -1.45 -10.56 -8.21
N ILE A 137 -1.45 -10.29 -6.90
CA ILE A 137 -0.67 -11.02 -5.90
C ILE A 137 -1.63 -11.54 -4.84
N SER A 138 -1.34 -12.74 -4.32
CA SER A 138 -2.16 -13.38 -3.29
C SER A 138 -1.32 -13.92 -2.14
N GLY A 139 -1.89 -13.91 -0.93
CA GLY A 139 -1.25 -14.42 0.28
C GLY A 139 -1.69 -13.71 1.54
N ASN A 140 -0.77 -13.43 2.45
CA ASN A 140 -1.04 -12.59 3.62
C ASN A 140 -1.30 -11.14 3.20
N LYS A 141 -2.30 -10.48 3.78
CA LYS A 141 -2.77 -9.14 3.38
C LYS A 141 -1.63 -8.11 3.33
N MET A 142 -0.92 -7.91 4.43
CA MET A 142 0.13 -6.88 4.52
C MET A 142 1.29 -7.15 3.55
N LYS A 143 1.74 -8.41 3.46
CA LYS A 143 2.82 -8.80 2.53
C LYS A 143 2.40 -8.59 1.08
N SER A 144 1.19 -8.99 0.70
CA SER A 144 0.68 -8.84 -0.67
C SER A 144 0.55 -7.37 -1.08
N LEU A 145 0.04 -6.52 -0.19
CA LEU A 145 -0.06 -5.08 -0.41
C LEU A 145 1.33 -4.44 -0.59
N THR A 146 2.29 -4.75 0.29
CA THR A 146 3.66 -4.22 0.19
C THR A 146 4.36 -4.67 -1.10
N GLN A 147 4.25 -5.95 -1.46
CA GLN A 147 4.83 -6.50 -2.69
C GLN A 147 4.24 -5.82 -3.93
N LEU A 148 2.92 -5.61 -3.95
CA LEU A 148 2.24 -4.95 -5.05
C LEU A 148 2.55 -3.45 -5.12
N GLY A 149 2.71 -2.79 -3.96
CA GLY A 149 3.17 -1.40 -3.86
C GLY A 149 4.57 -1.20 -4.45
N GLN A 150 5.49 -2.14 -4.21
CA GLN A 150 6.82 -2.11 -4.82
C GLN A 150 6.76 -2.36 -6.33
N LEU A 151 5.94 -3.32 -6.80
CA LEU A 151 5.72 -3.54 -8.23
C LEU A 151 5.12 -2.32 -8.92
N ARG A 152 4.19 -1.64 -8.26
CA ARG A 152 3.59 -0.38 -8.71
C ARG A 152 4.64 0.68 -9.02
N LEU A 153 5.59 0.89 -8.10
CA LEU A 153 6.69 1.84 -8.29
C LEU A 153 7.64 1.40 -9.41
N LYS A 154 7.97 0.11 -9.47
CA LYS A 154 8.82 -0.45 -10.54
C LYS A 154 8.21 -0.23 -11.93
N ILE A 155 6.92 -0.53 -12.10
CA ILE A 155 6.22 -0.32 -13.35
C ILE A 155 6.17 1.17 -13.71
N ALA A 156 5.90 2.04 -12.74
CA ALA A 156 5.82 3.46 -12.97
C ALA A 156 7.16 4.08 -13.42
N ASP A 157 8.27 3.57 -12.91
CA ASP A 157 9.62 3.97 -13.34
C ASP A 157 9.92 3.47 -14.77
N ASP A 158 9.71 2.17 -15.03
CA ASP A 158 9.98 1.57 -16.33
C ASP A 158 9.17 2.20 -17.47
N LEU A 159 7.90 2.53 -17.19
CA LEU A 159 7.00 3.16 -18.16
C LEU A 159 7.07 4.70 -18.16
N LYS A 160 7.94 5.29 -17.33
CA LYS A 160 8.11 6.75 -17.19
C LYS A 160 6.81 7.48 -16.88
N LEU A 161 5.97 6.89 -16.02
CA LEU A 161 4.71 7.50 -15.60
C LEU A 161 4.90 8.62 -14.58
N ILE A 162 6.08 8.73 -14.00
CA ILE A 162 6.42 9.70 -12.97
C ILE A 162 6.96 10.97 -13.61
N ASP A 163 6.22 12.08 -13.51
CA ASP A 163 6.76 13.39 -13.85
C ASP A 163 7.74 13.85 -12.74
N PRO A 164 9.04 13.97 -13.02
CA PRO A 164 10.03 14.36 -12.01
C PRO A 164 9.88 15.82 -11.54
N LYS A 165 9.13 16.64 -12.26
CA LYS A 165 8.87 18.04 -11.89
C LYS A 165 7.64 18.21 -11.00
N LYS A 166 6.81 17.17 -10.88
CA LYS A 166 5.61 17.20 -10.07
C LYS A 166 5.92 16.88 -8.60
N PHE A 167 5.40 17.70 -7.71
CA PHE A 167 5.47 17.48 -6.25
C PHE A 167 4.06 17.28 -5.71
N CYS A 168 3.82 16.12 -5.10
CA CYS A 168 2.54 15.71 -4.53
C CYS A 168 2.68 15.52 -3.02
N PRO A 169 2.60 16.59 -2.22
CA PRO A 169 2.66 16.48 -0.77
C PRO A 169 1.33 15.95 -0.21
N LEU A 170 1.42 15.13 0.83
CA LEU A 170 0.27 14.65 1.58
C LEU A 170 0.64 14.40 3.04
N TRP A 171 -0.37 14.42 3.92
CA TRP A 171 -0.23 13.96 5.30
C TRP A 171 -0.78 12.55 5.42
N VAL A 172 0.00 11.67 6.05
CA VAL A 172 -0.45 10.38 6.52
C VAL A 172 -0.66 10.48 8.03
N ASN A 173 -1.80 10.07 8.51
CA ASN A 173 -2.19 10.09 9.92
C ASN A 173 -2.92 8.80 10.31
N ASP A 174 -3.41 8.74 11.54
CA ASP A 174 -4.14 7.58 12.06
C ASP A 174 -3.32 6.26 11.99
N PHE A 175 -2.03 6.36 12.28
CA PHE A 175 -1.17 5.20 12.40
C PHE A 175 -1.63 4.30 13.55
N PRO A 176 -1.48 2.97 13.45
CA PRO A 176 -1.57 2.12 14.63
C PRO A 176 -0.52 2.54 15.65
N LEU A 177 -0.85 2.48 16.95
CA LEU A 177 0.11 2.78 18.01
C LEU A 177 1.11 1.63 18.19
N PHE A 178 0.63 0.40 17.98
CA PHE A 178 1.37 -0.84 18.13
C PHE A 178 1.30 -1.68 16.86
N ASP A 179 2.39 -2.41 16.61
CA ASP A 179 2.47 -3.47 15.62
C ASP A 179 2.85 -4.78 16.32
N TRP A 180 2.19 -5.87 15.93
CA TRP A 180 2.49 -7.20 16.47
C TRP A 180 3.56 -7.88 15.63
N ASP A 181 4.67 -8.22 16.25
CA ASP A 181 5.72 -8.99 15.60
C ASP A 181 5.49 -10.49 15.83
N GLU A 182 5.28 -11.21 14.73
CA GLU A 182 5.04 -12.66 14.76
C GLU A 182 6.28 -13.47 15.13
N ASP A 183 7.46 -12.97 14.83
CA ASP A 183 8.71 -13.66 15.13
C ASP A 183 9.10 -13.46 16.60
N ASP A 184 9.04 -12.24 17.09
CA ASP A 184 9.36 -11.85 18.46
C ASP A 184 8.21 -12.14 19.45
N LYS A 185 6.98 -12.40 18.96
CA LYS A 185 5.75 -12.63 19.75
C LYS A 185 5.47 -11.50 20.74
N LYS A 186 5.66 -10.27 20.32
CA LYS A 186 5.43 -9.07 21.15
C LYS A 186 4.98 -7.88 20.31
N TYR A 187 4.45 -6.88 20.99
CA TYR A 187 4.14 -5.60 20.37
C TYR A 187 5.37 -4.70 20.30
N HIS A 188 5.49 -3.98 19.18
CA HIS A 188 6.43 -2.89 18.97
C HIS A 188 5.66 -1.57 18.80
N SER A 189 6.26 -0.48 19.17
CA SER A 189 5.73 0.85 18.86
C SER A 189 6.09 1.23 17.41
N ILE A 190 5.11 1.64 16.62
CA ILE A 190 5.35 2.03 15.22
C ILE A 190 6.18 3.31 15.13
N HIS A 191 5.87 4.32 15.93
CA HIS A 191 6.67 5.56 15.96
C HIS A 191 7.62 5.60 17.17
N HIS A 192 7.07 5.79 18.36
CA HIS A 192 7.85 5.95 19.57
C HIS A 192 7.06 5.51 20.79
N PRO A 193 7.68 4.87 21.82
CA PRO A 193 6.99 4.44 23.04
C PRO A 193 6.31 5.57 23.83
N PHE A 194 6.67 6.81 23.60
CA PHE A 194 6.05 7.98 24.23
C PHE A 194 4.94 8.62 23.38
N THR A 195 4.58 8.03 22.25
CA THR A 195 3.48 8.52 21.43
C THR A 195 2.14 8.30 22.11
N SER A 196 1.35 9.36 22.20
CA SER A 196 0.02 9.32 22.81
C SER A 196 -0.97 8.60 21.87
N PRO A 197 -1.88 7.79 22.43
CA PRO A 197 -3.05 7.38 21.67
C PRO A 197 -3.90 8.61 21.30
N LYS A 198 -4.60 8.53 20.17
CA LYS A 198 -5.49 9.60 19.69
C LYS A 198 -6.70 9.78 20.61
N ASP A 199 -7.24 8.68 21.13
CA ASP A 199 -8.24 8.74 22.20
C ASP A 199 -7.59 9.04 23.54
N LYS A 200 -7.79 10.26 24.02
CA LYS A 200 -7.24 10.76 25.29
C LYS A 200 -7.95 10.19 26.52
N ASN A 201 -9.10 9.56 26.35
CA ASN A 201 -9.90 8.97 27.43
C ASN A 201 -9.66 7.47 27.60
N ILE A 202 -8.70 6.92 26.87
CA ILE A 202 -8.36 5.52 27.01
C ILE A 202 -7.67 5.30 28.37
N HIS A 203 -8.30 4.51 29.24
CA HIS A 203 -7.80 4.19 30.57
C HIS A 203 -7.35 2.74 30.71
N ASP A 204 -7.75 1.87 29.77
CA ASP A 204 -7.42 0.47 29.76
C ASP A 204 -7.30 -0.04 28.29
N ILE A 205 -6.11 -0.44 27.89
CA ILE A 205 -5.81 -0.94 26.54
C ILE A 205 -5.96 -2.46 26.56
N LYS A 206 -7.15 -2.94 26.21
CA LYS A 206 -7.43 -4.39 26.13
C LYS A 206 -7.00 -5.01 24.82
N GLU A 207 -7.11 -4.26 23.74
CA GLU A 207 -6.76 -4.68 22.39
C GLU A 207 -5.75 -3.70 21.76
N PRO A 208 -4.44 -3.93 21.99
CA PRO A 208 -3.39 -3.02 21.52
C PRO A 208 -3.43 -2.78 20.00
N SER A 209 -3.80 -3.79 19.22
CA SER A 209 -3.87 -3.71 17.75
C SER A 209 -4.87 -2.65 17.23
N ASN A 210 -5.85 -2.27 18.05
CA ASN A 210 -6.90 -1.31 17.66
C ASN A 210 -6.59 0.13 18.11
N VAL A 211 -5.47 0.35 18.78
CA VAL A 211 -5.13 1.68 19.30
C VAL A 211 -4.50 2.52 18.22
N VAL A 212 -5.13 3.67 17.93
CA VAL A 212 -4.64 4.65 16.95
C VAL A 212 -3.73 5.65 17.63
N ALA A 213 -2.58 5.93 17.04
CA ALA A 213 -1.60 6.92 17.49
C ALA A 213 -2.03 8.35 17.12
N ASP A 214 -1.72 9.31 17.99
CA ASP A 214 -1.78 10.73 17.67
C ASP A 214 -0.46 11.16 17.02
N ALA A 215 -0.24 10.64 15.81
CA ALA A 215 0.97 10.80 15.02
C ALA A 215 0.62 11.17 13.57
N TYR A 216 1.58 11.77 12.89
CA TYR A 216 1.44 12.19 11.51
C TYR A 216 2.78 12.23 10.79
N ASP A 217 2.79 11.88 9.51
CA ASP A 217 3.94 12.03 8.62
C ASP A 217 3.58 12.91 7.43
N LEU A 218 4.51 13.78 7.06
CA LEU A 218 4.48 14.52 5.81
C LEU A 218 5.23 13.71 4.76
N VAL A 219 4.52 13.29 3.73
CA VAL A 219 5.09 12.55 2.61
C VAL A 219 5.05 13.40 1.36
N ILE A 220 6.16 13.43 0.61
CA ILE A 220 6.25 14.06 -0.70
C ILE A 220 6.90 13.05 -1.66
N ASN A 221 6.17 12.70 -2.73
CA ASN A 221 6.72 11.85 -3.80
C ASN A 221 7.33 10.53 -3.30
N GLY A 222 6.64 9.83 -2.40
CA GLY A 222 7.11 8.55 -1.88
C GLY A 222 8.16 8.63 -0.77
N ASN A 223 8.46 9.85 -0.28
CA ASN A 223 9.46 10.07 0.77
C ASN A 223 8.83 10.77 1.97
N GLU A 224 9.10 10.29 3.16
CA GLU A 224 8.81 11.01 4.40
C GLU A 224 9.77 12.19 4.53
N ILE A 225 9.22 13.40 4.57
CA ILE A 225 9.98 14.64 4.69
C ILE A 225 10.08 15.08 6.15
N GLY A 226 9.16 14.63 6.96
CA GLY A 226 9.14 14.86 8.40
C GLY A 226 7.88 14.30 9.01
N GLY A 227 7.93 14.04 10.28
CA GLY A 227 6.81 13.50 11.03
C GLY A 227 6.83 13.97 12.48
N GLY A 228 5.80 13.60 13.21
CA GLY A 228 5.70 13.93 14.63
C GLY A 228 4.55 13.24 15.31
N SER A 229 4.55 13.34 16.63
CA SER A 229 3.46 12.82 17.45
C SER A 229 3.23 13.68 18.70
N ILE A 230 2.02 13.63 19.21
CA ILE A 230 1.71 14.12 20.55
C ILE A 230 2.27 13.12 21.56
N ARG A 231 2.93 13.59 22.59
CA ARG A 231 3.52 12.76 23.63
C ARG A 231 2.56 12.50 24.78
N ILE A 232 2.74 11.39 25.46
CA ILE A 232 1.98 11.03 26.66
C ILE A 232 2.42 11.94 27.80
N HIS A 233 1.44 12.48 28.53
CA HIS A 233 1.65 13.27 29.74
C HIS A 233 1.17 12.59 31.02
N ASN A 234 0.36 11.51 30.86
CA ASN A 234 -0.19 10.74 31.96
C ASN A 234 0.75 9.57 32.31
N ARG A 235 1.20 9.51 33.56
CA ARG A 235 2.14 8.47 34.02
C ARG A 235 1.54 7.06 33.97
N ASP A 236 0.27 6.91 34.33
CA ASP A 236 -0.38 5.61 34.40
C ASP A 236 -0.56 5.04 32.98
N LEU A 237 -0.97 5.88 32.03
CA LEU A 237 -1.04 5.52 30.62
C LEU A 237 0.33 5.14 30.06
N GLN A 238 1.38 5.90 30.40
CA GLN A 238 2.75 5.57 29.96
C GLN A 238 3.22 4.22 30.50
N ASN A 239 2.95 3.93 31.78
CA ASN A 239 3.29 2.64 32.38
C ASN A 239 2.53 1.49 31.71
N GLN A 240 1.27 1.69 31.35
CA GLN A 240 0.48 0.69 30.64
C GLN A 240 1.07 0.39 29.26
N ILE A 241 1.44 1.43 28.50
CA ILE A 241 2.09 1.26 27.19
C ILE A 241 3.43 0.55 27.33
N PHE A 242 4.24 0.89 28.33
CA PHE A 242 5.50 0.18 28.61
C PHE A 242 5.26 -1.29 28.94
N SER A 243 4.24 -1.61 29.71
CA SER A 243 3.89 -3.01 30.02
C SER A 243 3.49 -3.79 28.77
N ILE A 244 2.73 -3.19 27.85
CA ILE A 244 2.36 -3.80 26.57
C ILE A 244 3.60 -4.06 25.70
N LEU A 245 4.56 -3.15 25.70
CA LEU A 245 5.83 -3.25 24.95
C LEU A 245 6.86 -4.16 25.63
N GLY A 246 6.56 -4.67 26.85
CA GLY A 246 7.48 -5.52 27.61
C GLY A 246 8.63 -4.78 28.27
N PHE A 247 8.51 -3.46 28.46
CA PHE A 247 9.46 -2.69 29.28
C PHE A 247 9.13 -2.85 30.77
N SER A 248 10.12 -3.24 31.56
CA SER A 248 10.02 -3.41 33.02
C SER A 248 10.47 -2.15 33.75
#